data_d5c75171435794d14216ad68191ba973
#
_entry.id   d5c75171435794d14216ad68191ba973
#
_cell.length_a   1.000
_cell.length_b   1.000
_cell.length_c   1.000
_cell.angle_alpha   90.00
_cell.angle_beta   90.00
_cell.angle_gamma   90.00
#
_symmetry.space_group_name_H-M   'P 1'
#
loop_
_entity.id
_entity.type
_entity.pdbx_description
1 polymer ?
#
loop_
_entity_poly.entity_id
_entity_poly.type
_entity_poly.pdbx_seq_one_letter_code
_entity_poly.pdbx_strand_id
1 'polypeptide(L)'
;MPFHLIKGTFHVVGYSPDGDSVRFQADDRENWKVLDGPPVDLNARGHAQLRIEAIDTLETHYQGHHQPLKLANKALRFLLDELGIKKVKFDKGGKVVSAQDGTRGYILSRATETNRRPVSFVFAGDAEEEDGAEVFLRADRLGESVNYKSALEGLAYPTYYEGFFPDLRKKITSAVAQARKGGGKGIWPKDKTKDGFTASSLSSVTEKHVILPKLFRRIVNFMGDGGSIEGFKDFASPARGHE
;
A
#
# COMPACT_ATOMS: atom_id res chain seq x y z
N MET A 1 -2.10 20.37 9.32
CA MET A 1 -3.02 20.68 8.22
C MET A 1 -4.08 19.58 8.19
N PRO A 2 -5.36 19.89 7.93
CA PRO A 2 -6.40 18.88 7.83
C PRO A 2 -6.21 17.97 6.62
N PHE A 3 -6.95 16.87 6.59
CA PHE A 3 -7.15 16.03 5.42
C PHE A 3 -8.45 16.44 4.75
N HIS A 4 -8.55 16.28 3.44
CA HIS A 4 -9.81 16.35 2.72
C HIS A 4 -10.48 14.98 2.73
N LEU A 5 -11.73 14.94 3.18
CA LEU A 5 -12.56 13.75 3.13
C LEU A 5 -13.20 13.67 1.75
N ILE A 6 -12.95 12.58 1.04
CA ILE A 6 -13.52 12.34 -0.29
C ILE A 6 -14.32 11.05 -0.24
N LYS A 7 -15.64 11.16 -0.43
CA LYS A 7 -16.57 10.04 -0.50
C LYS A 7 -16.56 9.41 -1.89
N GLY A 8 -16.88 8.10 -1.96
CA GLY A 8 -16.92 7.43 -3.25
C GLY A 8 -17.05 5.93 -3.15
N THR A 9 -16.56 5.24 -4.18
CA THR A 9 -16.65 3.78 -4.29
C THR A 9 -15.33 3.15 -4.70
N PHE A 10 -15.05 1.96 -4.17
CA PHE A 10 -13.86 1.17 -4.49
C PHE A 10 -14.11 0.19 -5.62
N HIS A 11 -13.15 0.07 -6.54
CA HIS A 11 -13.26 -0.74 -7.76
C HIS A 11 -12.04 -1.61 -7.98
N VAL A 12 -12.26 -2.85 -8.40
CA VAL A 12 -11.18 -3.80 -8.71
C VAL A 12 -11.36 -4.53 -10.04
N VAL A 13 -12.58 -4.61 -10.58
CA VAL A 13 -12.84 -5.33 -11.84
C VAL A 13 -12.12 -4.69 -13.01
N GLY A 14 -11.27 -5.48 -13.67
CA GLY A 14 -10.44 -5.03 -14.78
C GLY A 14 -9.07 -4.48 -14.35
N TYR A 15 -8.74 -4.54 -13.05
CA TYR A 15 -7.47 -4.08 -12.50
C TYR A 15 -6.71 -5.22 -11.81
N SER A 16 -5.44 -4.96 -11.49
CA SER A 16 -4.58 -5.83 -10.69
C SER A 16 -4.21 -5.09 -9.41
N PRO A 17 -5.05 -5.12 -8.36
CA PRO A 17 -4.77 -4.46 -7.11
C PRO A 17 -3.65 -5.17 -6.33
N ASP A 18 -2.95 -4.41 -5.50
CA ASP A 18 -2.03 -4.90 -4.47
C ASP A 18 -2.62 -4.71 -3.08
N GLY A 19 -1.91 -5.17 -2.05
CA GLY A 19 -2.36 -5.03 -0.67
C GLY A 19 -2.36 -3.59 -0.14
N ASP A 20 -1.76 -2.64 -0.84
CA ASP A 20 -1.68 -1.22 -0.50
C ASP A 20 -2.09 -0.27 -1.64
N SER A 21 -2.77 -0.79 -2.67
CA SER A 21 -3.32 0.03 -3.74
C SER A 21 -4.67 -0.49 -4.24
N VAL A 22 -5.59 0.41 -4.49
CA VAL A 22 -6.93 0.10 -5.01
C VAL A 22 -7.45 1.25 -5.87
N ARG A 23 -8.35 0.98 -6.79
CA ARG A 23 -9.03 2.02 -7.56
C ARG A 23 -10.21 2.60 -6.79
N PHE A 24 -10.36 3.92 -6.88
CA PHE A 24 -11.40 4.68 -6.21
C PHE A 24 -12.03 5.69 -7.16
N GLN A 25 -13.35 5.76 -7.14
CA GLN A 25 -14.13 6.76 -7.85
C GLN A 25 -14.74 7.72 -6.84
N ALA A 26 -14.33 8.97 -6.86
CA ALA A 26 -14.96 10.01 -6.04
C ALA A 26 -16.39 10.30 -6.53
N ASP A 27 -17.28 10.59 -5.60
CA ASP A 27 -18.65 11.03 -5.90
C ASP A 27 -18.62 12.39 -6.61
N ASP A 28 -17.86 13.34 -6.07
CA ASP A 28 -17.56 14.61 -6.73
C ASP A 28 -16.09 14.65 -7.17
N ARG A 29 -15.86 14.74 -8.49
CA ARG A 29 -14.51 14.84 -9.07
C ARG A 29 -13.80 16.15 -8.74
N GLU A 30 -14.52 17.18 -8.37
CA GLU A 30 -13.93 18.46 -7.98
C GLU A 30 -13.10 18.33 -6.71
N ASN A 31 -13.42 17.38 -5.84
CA ASN A 31 -12.67 17.09 -4.62
C ASN A 31 -11.22 16.61 -4.88
N TRP A 32 -10.89 16.20 -6.10
CA TRP A 32 -9.50 15.93 -6.45
C TRP A 32 -8.65 17.18 -6.60
N LYS A 33 -9.26 18.31 -6.90
CA LYS A 33 -8.55 19.59 -7.17
C LYS A 33 -8.02 20.27 -5.91
N VAL A 34 -8.51 19.87 -4.73
CA VAL A 34 -8.06 20.45 -3.45
C VAL A 34 -6.80 19.78 -2.90
N LEU A 35 -6.35 18.68 -3.51
CA LEU A 35 -5.17 17.97 -3.08
C LEU A 35 -3.89 18.68 -3.52
N ASP A 36 -2.92 18.77 -2.61
CA ASP A 36 -1.59 19.29 -2.92
C ASP A 36 -0.85 18.39 -3.91
N GLY A 37 0.07 18.97 -4.68
CA GLY A 37 0.91 18.24 -5.63
C GLY A 37 0.38 18.19 -7.05
N PRO A 38 0.85 17.24 -7.89
CA PRO A 38 0.39 17.13 -9.27
C PRO A 38 -1.08 16.69 -9.34
N PRO A 39 -1.83 17.09 -10.40
CA PRO A 39 -3.21 16.68 -10.59
C PRO A 39 -3.37 15.16 -10.57
N VAL A 40 -4.45 14.67 -9.94
CA VAL A 40 -4.76 13.23 -9.86
C VAL A 40 -4.88 12.62 -11.26
N ASP A 41 -4.27 11.46 -11.46
CA ASP A 41 -4.40 10.70 -12.69
C ASP A 41 -5.68 9.84 -12.65
N LEU A 42 -6.66 10.22 -13.47
CA LEU A 42 -7.92 9.50 -13.64
C LEU A 42 -7.91 8.71 -14.95
N ASN A 43 -8.23 7.43 -14.85
CA ASN A 43 -8.42 6.63 -16.05
C ASN A 43 -9.74 6.96 -16.79
N ALA A 44 -10.00 6.31 -17.93
CA ALA A 44 -11.19 6.53 -18.74
C ALA A 44 -12.53 6.28 -18.01
N ARG A 45 -12.51 5.51 -16.90
CA ARG A 45 -13.68 5.28 -16.05
C ARG A 45 -13.83 6.34 -14.94
N GLY A 46 -12.87 7.27 -14.82
CA GLY A 46 -12.82 8.26 -13.75
C GLY A 46 -12.29 7.74 -12.43
N HIS A 47 -11.62 6.59 -12.42
CA HIS A 47 -11.05 6.01 -11.22
C HIS A 47 -9.60 6.49 -11.01
N ALA A 48 -9.29 6.99 -9.83
CA ALA A 48 -7.93 7.21 -9.34
C ALA A 48 -7.34 5.91 -8.80
N GLN A 49 -6.04 5.70 -8.95
CA GLN A 49 -5.33 4.67 -8.20
C GLN A 49 -4.83 5.26 -6.88
N LEU A 50 -5.35 4.79 -5.78
CA LEU A 50 -4.90 5.22 -4.47
C LEU A 50 -3.53 4.62 -4.15
N ARG A 51 -2.72 5.38 -3.40
CA ARG A 51 -1.61 4.89 -2.62
C ARG A 51 -2.02 4.91 -1.15
N ILE A 52 -2.06 3.74 -0.52
CA ILE A 52 -2.46 3.65 0.89
C ILE A 52 -1.31 4.16 1.78
N GLU A 53 -1.58 5.23 2.56
CA GLU A 53 -0.62 5.98 3.37
C GLU A 53 -0.06 5.13 4.51
N ALA A 54 1.21 5.37 4.86
CA ALA A 54 1.91 4.84 6.03
C ALA A 54 2.16 3.33 6.05
N ILE A 55 1.80 2.60 5.00
CA ILE A 55 2.06 1.17 4.86
C ILE A 55 2.69 0.84 3.50
N ASP A 56 3.39 -0.31 3.44
CA ASP A 56 3.99 -0.86 2.23
C ASP A 56 3.84 -2.39 2.31
N THR A 57 3.05 -2.99 1.40
CA THR A 57 2.79 -4.43 1.40
C THR A 57 3.70 -5.16 0.44
N LEU A 58 3.81 -6.49 0.60
CA LEU A 58 4.58 -7.30 -0.34
C LEU A 58 4.00 -7.19 -1.74
N GLU A 59 4.88 -7.02 -2.74
CA GLU A 59 4.51 -6.89 -4.14
C GLU A 59 3.89 -8.18 -4.69
N THR A 60 2.71 -8.10 -5.26
CA THR A 60 2.10 -9.19 -6.03
C THR A 60 2.61 -9.20 -7.46
N HIS A 61 3.01 -8.03 -7.98
CA HIS A 61 3.56 -7.85 -9.32
C HIS A 61 4.35 -6.51 -9.39
N TYR A 62 5.62 -6.60 -9.71
CA TYR A 62 6.48 -5.45 -9.93
C TYR A 62 7.45 -5.75 -11.07
N GLN A 63 7.31 -5.09 -12.23
CA GLN A 63 8.13 -5.32 -13.43
C GLN A 63 8.28 -6.83 -13.80
N GLY A 64 7.18 -7.57 -13.75
CA GLY A 64 7.16 -9.01 -14.03
C GLY A 64 7.64 -9.90 -12.88
N HIS A 65 7.98 -9.33 -11.72
CA HIS A 65 8.42 -10.05 -10.53
C HIS A 65 7.44 -9.85 -9.37
N HIS A 66 7.54 -10.70 -8.35
CA HIS A 66 6.72 -10.65 -7.14
C HIS A 66 7.57 -11.00 -5.91
N GLN A 67 7.07 -10.66 -4.73
CA GLN A 67 7.56 -11.20 -3.47
C GLN A 67 6.76 -12.47 -3.10
N PRO A 68 7.07 -13.19 -2.01
CA PRO A 68 6.40 -14.45 -1.69
C PRO A 68 4.87 -14.36 -1.77
N LEU A 69 4.28 -14.85 -2.87
CA LEU A 69 2.88 -14.64 -3.27
C LEU A 69 1.86 -15.05 -2.21
N LYS A 70 2.16 -16.08 -1.40
CA LYS A 70 1.25 -16.50 -0.33
C LYS A 70 0.97 -15.37 0.65
N LEU A 71 1.97 -14.57 0.99
CA LEU A 71 1.85 -13.45 1.92
C LEU A 71 1.39 -12.17 1.23
N ALA A 72 1.89 -11.89 0.03
CA ALA A 72 1.44 -10.78 -0.79
C ALA A 72 -0.08 -10.87 -1.06
N ASN A 73 -0.55 -12.03 -1.52
CA ASN A 73 -1.97 -12.30 -1.74
C ASN A 73 -2.81 -12.28 -0.45
N LYS A 74 -2.21 -12.59 0.72
CA LYS A 74 -2.91 -12.46 1.99
C LYS A 74 -3.20 -10.99 2.31
N ALA A 75 -2.24 -10.08 2.05
CA ALA A 75 -2.44 -8.65 2.22
C ALA A 75 -3.51 -8.12 1.25
N LEU A 76 -3.44 -8.51 -0.03
CA LEU A 76 -4.46 -8.16 -1.03
C LEU A 76 -5.87 -8.62 -0.62
N ARG A 77 -6.03 -9.88 -0.22
CA ARG A 77 -7.33 -10.40 0.21
C ARG A 77 -7.87 -9.68 1.42
N PHE A 78 -7.01 -9.36 2.38
CA PHE A 78 -7.39 -8.58 3.56
C PHE A 78 -7.89 -7.18 3.18
N LEU A 79 -7.20 -6.47 2.27
CA LEU A 79 -7.66 -5.19 1.73
C LEU A 79 -9.06 -5.32 1.13
N LEU A 80 -9.27 -6.32 0.27
CA LEU A 80 -10.56 -6.53 -0.40
C LEU A 80 -11.69 -6.85 0.59
N ASP A 81 -11.40 -7.68 1.59
CA ASP A 81 -12.36 -8.06 2.64
C ASP A 81 -12.74 -6.84 3.50
N GLU A 82 -11.75 -6.03 3.92
CA GLU A 82 -12.00 -4.80 4.70
C GLU A 82 -12.81 -3.76 3.91
N LEU A 83 -12.64 -3.71 2.59
CA LEU A 83 -13.43 -2.83 1.71
C LEU A 83 -14.80 -3.43 1.33
N GLY A 84 -15.14 -4.63 1.82
CA GLY A 84 -16.40 -5.29 1.53
C GLY A 84 -16.51 -5.82 0.08
N ILE A 85 -15.40 -5.91 -0.65
CA ILE A 85 -15.35 -6.42 -2.03
C ILE A 85 -15.35 -7.95 -1.99
N LYS A 86 -16.39 -8.57 -2.53
CA LYS A 86 -16.63 -10.01 -2.41
C LYS A 86 -16.63 -10.72 -3.77
N LYS A 87 -16.56 -12.06 -3.73
CA LYS A 87 -16.64 -12.95 -4.90
C LYS A 87 -15.61 -12.63 -5.98
N VAL A 88 -14.40 -12.24 -5.54
CA VAL A 88 -13.33 -11.83 -6.44
C VAL A 88 -12.74 -13.03 -7.16
N LYS A 89 -12.71 -12.96 -8.51
CA LYS A 89 -12.08 -13.94 -9.39
C LYS A 89 -10.95 -13.27 -10.15
N PHE A 90 -9.80 -13.93 -10.16
CA PHE A 90 -8.61 -13.47 -10.89
C PHE A 90 -8.39 -14.33 -12.14
N ASP A 91 -7.84 -13.75 -13.18
CA ASP A 91 -7.23 -14.48 -14.28
C ASP A 91 -5.85 -15.02 -13.90
N LYS A 92 -5.18 -15.70 -14.85
CA LYS A 92 -3.84 -16.26 -14.66
C LYS A 92 -2.75 -15.19 -14.44
N GLY A 93 -3.00 -13.96 -14.85
CA GLY A 93 -2.09 -12.82 -14.72
C GLY A 93 -2.32 -11.98 -13.45
N GLY A 94 -3.26 -12.38 -12.57
CA GLY A 94 -3.57 -11.64 -11.34
C GLY A 94 -4.53 -10.46 -11.55
N LYS A 95 -5.11 -10.30 -12.75
CA LYS A 95 -6.14 -9.28 -13.02
C LYS A 95 -7.49 -9.76 -12.54
N VAL A 96 -8.25 -8.90 -11.87
CA VAL A 96 -9.62 -9.20 -11.45
C VAL A 96 -10.55 -9.21 -12.65
N VAL A 97 -11.17 -10.36 -12.93
CA VAL A 97 -12.13 -10.53 -14.04
C VAL A 97 -13.58 -10.40 -13.59
N SER A 98 -13.86 -10.64 -12.33
CA SER A 98 -15.18 -10.40 -11.74
C SER A 98 -15.11 -10.23 -10.23
N ALA A 99 -15.98 -9.39 -9.67
CA ALA A 99 -16.16 -9.20 -8.24
C ALA A 99 -17.51 -8.56 -7.96
N GLN A 100 -17.95 -8.57 -6.71
CA GLN A 100 -18.94 -7.63 -6.19
C GLN A 100 -18.15 -6.41 -5.70
N ASP A 101 -17.88 -5.46 -6.60
CA ASP A 101 -17.15 -4.21 -6.33
C ASP A 101 -18.06 -2.98 -6.48
N GLY A 102 -17.48 -1.78 -6.50
CA GLY A 102 -18.24 -0.54 -6.38
C GLY A 102 -18.74 -0.33 -4.95
N THR A 103 -18.00 -0.88 -3.97
CA THR A 103 -18.36 -0.81 -2.56
C THR A 103 -18.15 0.60 -2.02
N ARG A 104 -19.10 1.06 -1.19
CA ARG A 104 -19.10 2.39 -0.60
C ARG A 104 -17.93 2.57 0.37
N GLY A 105 -17.29 3.74 0.33
CA GLY A 105 -16.27 4.13 1.27
C GLY A 105 -15.86 5.59 1.12
N TYR A 106 -14.87 5.98 1.89
CA TYR A 106 -14.27 7.30 1.80
C TYR A 106 -12.76 7.24 2.04
N ILE A 107 -12.09 8.28 1.62
CA ILE A 107 -10.67 8.46 1.88
C ILE A 107 -10.40 9.78 2.59
N LEU A 108 -9.33 9.80 3.36
CA LEU A 108 -8.76 11.04 3.88
C LEU A 108 -7.41 11.24 3.18
N SER A 109 -7.32 12.27 2.35
CA SER A 109 -6.12 12.58 1.56
C SER A 109 -5.75 14.05 1.69
N ARG A 110 -4.45 14.38 1.52
CA ARG A 110 -3.96 15.77 1.47
C ARG A 110 -3.23 16.07 0.18
N ALA A 111 -2.59 15.06 -0.38
CA ALA A 111 -1.69 15.26 -1.51
C ALA A 111 -1.65 14.07 -2.44
N THR A 112 -1.16 14.32 -3.63
CA THR A 112 -0.76 13.30 -4.60
C THR A 112 0.76 13.13 -4.59
N GLU A 113 1.23 11.92 -4.84
CA GLU A 113 2.66 11.66 -5.04
C GLU A 113 3.07 11.86 -6.51
N THR A 114 4.36 11.72 -6.83
CA THR A 114 4.94 12.00 -8.16
C THR A 114 4.28 11.23 -9.31
N ASN A 115 3.72 10.03 -9.03
CA ASN A 115 2.95 9.27 -10.01
C ASN A 115 1.47 9.67 -10.06
N ARG A 116 1.12 10.83 -9.48
CA ARG A 116 -0.22 11.44 -9.53
C ARG A 116 -1.30 10.59 -8.85
N ARG A 117 -0.91 9.74 -7.87
CA ARG A 117 -1.82 8.93 -7.07
C ARG A 117 -2.13 9.64 -5.75
N PRO A 118 -3.40 9.75 -5.34
CA PRO A 118 -3.75 10.27 -4.02
C PRO A 118 -3.18 9.41 -2.90
N VAL A 119 -2.44 10.02 -1.98
CA VAL A 119 -1.90 9.37 -0.79
C VAL A 119 -2.94 9.42 0.30
N SER A 120 -3.47 8.27 0.71
CA SER A 120 -4.77 8.22 1.39
C SER A 120 -4.81 7.28 2.58
N PHE A 121 -5.52 7.71 3.63
CA PHE A 121 -6.12 6.80 4.59
C PHE A 121 -7.47 6.32 4.04
N VAL A 122 -7.72 5.01 4.12
CA VAL A 122 -8.83 4.35 3.43
C VAL A 122 -9.80 3.75 4.44
N PHE A 123 -11.10 4.00 4.24
CA PHE A 123 -12.18 3.57 5.13
C PHE A 123 -13.32 2.96 4.32
N ALA A 124 -13.87 1.85 4.81
CA ALA A 124 -15.09 1.26 4.28
C ALA A 124 -16.33 1.91 4.90
N GLY A 125 -17.45 1.88 4.19
CA GLY A 125 -18.70 2.47 4.65
C GLY A 125 -18.77 3.95 4.35
N ASP A 126 -19.67 4.67 5.04
CA ASP A 126 -19.87 6.10 4.84
C ASP A 126 -19.33 6.90 6.02
N ALA A 127 -19.07 8.18 5.82
CA ALA A 127 -18.68 9.14 6.85
C ALA A 127 -19.87 10.04 7.19
N GLU A 128 -19.91 10.51 8.44
CA GLU A 128 -20.95 11.47 8.89
C GLU A 128 -20.72 12.85 8.27
N GLU A 129 -19.45 13.23 8.05
CA GLU A 129 -19.10 14.53 7.47
C GLU A 129 -19.52 14.58 6.00
N GLU A 130 -19.71 15.79 5.49
CA GLU A 130 -19.99 16.05 4.08
C GLU A 130 -18.79 15.71 3.19
N ASP A 131 -19.08 15.37 1.92
CA ASP A 131 -18.04 15.16 0.91
C ASP A 131 -17.28 16.45 0.65
N GLY A 132 -15.94 16.36 0.59
CA GLY A 132 -15.05 17.53 0.46
C GLY A 132 -14.70 18.22 1.79
N ALA A 133 -15.25 17.78 2.92
CA ALA A 133 -14.98 18.41 4.21
C ALA A 133 -13.50 18.29 4.62
N GLU A 134 -12.99 19.31 5.30
CA GLU A 134 -11.69 19.26 5.96
C GLU A 134 -11.80 18.57 7.32
N VAL A 135 -10.99 17.53 7.52
CA VAL A 135 -11.04 16.65 8.70
C VAL A 135 -9.68 16.50 9.35
N PHE A 136 -9.60 16.64 10.66
CA PHE A 136 -8.42 16.24 11.42
C PHE A 136 -8.50 14.74 11.75
N LEU A 137 -7.61 13.94 11.15
CA LEU A 137 -7.53 12.51 11.46
C LEU A 137 -6.94 12.30 12.86
N ARG A 138 -7.76 11.82 13.76
CA ARG A 138 -7.37 11.46 15.13
C ARG A 138 -6.95 9.99 15.20
N ALA A 139 -6.17 9.65 16.23
CA ALA A 139 -5.65 8.31 16.44
C ALA A 139 -6.75 7.23 16.66
N ASP A 140 -7.91 7.61 17.22
CA ASP A 140 -9.08 6.73 17.35
C ASP A 140 -9.62 6.36 15.96
N ARG A 141 -9.96 7.35 15.14
CA ARG A 141 -10.44 7.14 13.76
C ARG A 141 -9.43 6.41 12.89
N LEU A 142 -8.13 6.71 13.03
CA LEU A 142 -7.08 5.96 12.33
C LEU A 142 -7.19 4.46 12.60
N GLY A 143 -7.60 4.05 13.81
CA GLY A 143 -7.81 2.64 14.18
C GLY A 143 -8.86 1.91 13.33
N GLU A 144 -9.76 2.62 12.67
CA GLU A 144 -10.81 2.08 11.81
C GLU A 144 -10.33 1.93 10.36
N SER A 145 -9.24 2.60 9.99
CA SER A 145 -8.72 2.58 8.63
C SER A 145 -8.14 1.22 8.24
N VAL A 146 -8.23 0.90 6.96
CA VAL A 146 -7.56 -0.27 6.38
C VAL A 146 -6.05 -0.21 6.59
N ASN A 147 -5.46 1.00 6.53
CA ASN A 147 -4.05 1.26 6.79
C ASN A 147 -3.59 0.69 8.15
N TYR A 148 -4.30 1.09 9.22
CA TYR A 148 -4.00 0.65 10.58
C TYR A 148 -4.25 -0.86 10.76
N LYS A 149 -5.38 -1.36 10.28
CA LYS A 149 -5.76 -2.78 10.39
C LYS A 149 -4.76 -3.69 9.66
N SER A 150 -4.28 -3.30 8.47
CA SER A 150 -3.24 -4.03 7.74
C SER A 150 -1.92 -4.12 8.53
N ALA A 151 -1.53 -3.01 9.18
CA ALA A 151 -0.34 -2.97 10.04
C ALA A 151 -0.52 -3.85 11.29
N LEU A 152 -1.69 -3.82 11.93
CA LEU A 152 -2.05 -4.60 13.11
C LEU A 152 -2.10 -6.10 12.81
N GLU A 153 -2.57 -6.50 11.63
CA GLU A 153 -2.57 -7.88 11.15
C GLU A 153 -1.19 -8.36 10.67
N GLY A 154 -0.18 -7.48 10.72
CA GLY A 154 1.18 -7.82 10.30
C GLY A 154 1.28 -8.11 8.80
N LEU A 155 0.45 -7.47 7.98
CA LEU A 155 0.40 -7.67 6.53
C LEU A 155 1.17 -6.62 5.75
N ALA A 156 1.62 -5.56 6.44
CA ALA A 156 2.34 -4.44 5.85
C ALA A 156 3.52 -3.99 6.71
N TYR A 157 4.54 -3.46 6.06
CA TYR A 157 5.60 -2.68 6.70
C TYR A 157 5.13 -1.26 6.96
N PRO A 158 5.54 -0.62 8.07
CA PRO A 158 5.30 0.79 8.25
C PRO A 158 6.25 1.58 7.33
N THR A 159 5.71 2.56 6.60
CA THR A 159 6.48 3.42 5.71
C THR A 159 6.05 4.86 5.93
N TYR A 160 6.94 5.70 6.43
CA TYR A 160 6.64 7.09 6.74
C TYR A 160 7.46 8.02 5.86
N TYR A 161 6.81 9.04 5.33
CA TYR A 161 7.44 10.13 4.62
C TYR A 161 7.65 11.33 5.53
N GLU A 162 8.50 12.24 5.09
CA GLU A 162 8.72 13.51 5.79
C GLU A 162 7.39 14.26 5.98
N GLY A 163 7.23 14.90 7.14
CA GLY A 163 5.99 15.60 7.49
C GLY A 163 4.81 14.72 7.93
N PHE A 164 5.01 13.38 8.07
CA PHE A 164 3.97 12.52 8.61
C PHE A 164 3.72 12.80 10.11
N PHE A 165 2.46 12.92 10.50
CA PHE A 165 2.05 13.33 11.85
C PHE A 165 2.56 12.38 12.94
N PRO A 166 3.20 12.91 14.00
CA PRO A 166 3.84 12.07 15.04
C PRO A 166 2.88 11.16 15.80
N ASP A 167 1.66 11.60 16.07
CA ASP A 167 0.63 10.82 16.78
C ASP A 167 0.11 9.66 15.92
N LEU A 168 -0.15 9.89 14.64
CA LEU A 168 -0.53 8.86 13.67
C LEU A 168 0.62 7.85 13.47
N ARG A 169 1.86 8.34 13.36
CA ARG A 169 3.06 7.51 13.30
C ARG A 169 3.18 6.63 14.53
N LYS A 170 3.00 7.18 15.72
CA LYS A 170 3.03 6.43 16.98
C LYS A 170 1.97 5.33 16.99
N LYS A 171 0.75 5.63 16.55
CA LYS A 171 -0.36 4.67 16.50
C LYS A 171 -0.05 3.49 15.56
N ILE A 172 0.40 3.74 14.33
CA ILE A 172 0.77 2.69 13.36
C ILE A 172 1.99 1.90 13.87
N THR A 173 3.02 2.56 14.39
CA THR A 173 4.20 1.88 14.95
C THR A 173 3.81 0.95 16.09
N SER A 174 2.86 1.35 16.96
CA SER A 174 2.34 0.50 18.04
C SER A 174 1.59 -0.71 17.49
N ALA A 175 0.80 -0.58 16.44
CA ALA A 175 0.14 -1.71 15.78
C ALA A 175 1.16 -2.72 15.23
N VAL A 176 2.19 -2.24 14.55
CA VAL A 176 3.30 -3.08 14.05
C VAL A 176 4.03 -3.78 15.20
N ALA A 177 4.33 -3.07 16.29
CA ALA A 177 4.96 -3.65 17.47
C ALA A 177 4.10 -4.77 18.08
N GLN A 178 2.78 -4.57 18.12
CA GLN A 178 1.83 -5.60 18.56
C GLN A 178 1.84 -6.81 17.61
N ALA A 179 1.85 -6.60 16.29
CA ALA A 179 1.90 -7.67 15.30
C ALA A 179 3.20 -8.50 15.37
N ARG A 180 4.30 -7.93 15.90
CA ARG A 180 5.60 -8.60 16.09
C ARG A 180 5.72 -9.39 17.40
N LYS A 181 4.85 -9.17 18.38
CA LYS A 181 4.91 -9.89 19.67
C LYS A 181 4.68 -11.39 19.52
N GLY A 182 5.26 -12.19 20.43
CA GLY A 182 5.01 -13.63 20.52
C GLY A 182 5.41 -14.43 19.29
N GLY A 183 6.49 -14.06 18.61
CA GLY A 183 6.95 -14.69 17.36
C GLY A 183 6.38 -14.06 16.09
N GLY A 184 5.50 -13.08 16.24
CA GLY A 184 4.92 -12.30 15.16
C GLY A 184 3.80 -12.99 14.38
N LYS A 185 3.02 -12.20 13.66
CA LYS A 185 2.01 -12.68 12.70
C LYS A 185 2.24 -12.09 11.31
N GLY A 186 1.58 -12.64 10.31
CA GLY A 186 1.68 -12.16 8.94
C GLY A 186 3.07 -12.34 8.33
N ILE A 187 3.71 -11.22 7.96
CA ILE A 187 5.05 -11.19 7.35
C ILE A 187 6.18 -11.35 8.38
N TRP A 188 5.96 -10.94 9.63
CA TRP A 188 7.01 -10.77 10.64
C TRP A 188 7.80 -12.03 10.98
N PRO A 189 7.21 -13.24 11.08
CA PRO A 189 7.99 -14.46 11.34
C PRO A 189 9.00 -14.80 10.25
N LYS A 190 8.85 -14.23 9.05
CA LYS A 190 9.69 -14.48 7.88
C LYS A 190 10.51 -13.28 7.44
N ASP A 191 10.32 -12.13 8.09
CA ASP A 191 11.02 -10.89 7.75
C ASP A 191 12.53 -11.02 7.96
N LYS A 192 13.30 -10.79 6.90
CA LYS A 192 14.76 -10.81 6.88
C LYS A 192 15.39 -9.43 6.66
N THR A 193 14.59 -8.39 6.66
CA THR A 193 15.07 -7.02 6.37
C THR A 193 16.17 -6.55 7.33
N LYS A 194 16.05 -6.88 8.63
CA LYS A 194 17.03 -6.49 9.65
C LYS A 194 18.16 -7.49 9.82
N ASP A 195 17.83 -8.76 9.84
CA ASP A 195 18.80 -9.83 10.12
C ASP A 195 19.73 -10.08 8.94
N GLY A 196 19.36 -9.57 7.78
CA GLY A 196 20.07 -9.86 6.54
C GLY A 196 19.79 -11.28 6.01
N PHE A 197 20.18 -11.51 4.78
CA PHE A 197 20.10 -12.82 4.12
C PHE A 197 21.12 -12.89 2.99
N THR A 198 21.51 -14.08 2.62
CA THR A 198 22.32 -14.30 1.41
C THR A 198 21.38 -14.45 0.22
N ALA A 199 21.43 -13.52 -0.71
CA ALA A 199 20.72 -13.59 -1.97
C ALA A 199 21.62 -14.27 -3.01
N SER A 200 21.38 -15.54 -3.29
CA SER A 200 22.10 -16.29 -4.32
C SER A 200 21.47 -16.18 -5.71
N SER A 201 20.25 -15.71 -5.78
CA SER A 201 19.49 -15.51 -7.02
C SER A 201 18.26 -14.64 -6.74
N LEU A 202 17.60 -14.15 -7.79
CA LEU A 202 16.33 -13.42 -7.67
C LEU A 202 15.25 -14.27 -6.97
N SER A 203 15.23 -15.59 -7.18
CA SER A 203 14.28 -16.48 -6.49
C SER A 203 14.43 -16.46 -4.96
N SER A 204 15.58 -16.05 -4.44
CA SER A 204 15.76 -15.85 -3.00
C SER A 204 14.80 -14.81 -2.43
N VAL A 205 14.47 -13.75 -3.17
CA VAL A 205 13.61 -12.65 -2.74
C VAL A 205 12.19 -12.71 -3.32
N THR A 206 11.99 -13.49 -4.39
CA THR A 206 10.64 -13.69 -4.95
C THR A 206 9.89 -14.82 -4.24
N GLU A 207 10.59 -15.88 -3.81
CA GLU A 207 9.94 -17.07 -3.28
C GLU A 207 10.24 -17.35 -1.80
N LYS A 208 11.48 -17.08 -1.37
CA LYS A 208 12.00 -17.59 -0.10
C LYS A 208 11.95 -16.56 1.03
N HIS A 209 12.54 -15.39 0.82
CA HIS A 209 12.75 -14.40 1.86
C HIS A 209 11.73 -13.26 1.78
N VAL A 210 11.16 -12.92 2.91
CA VAL A 210 10.35 -11.72 3.07
C VAL A 210 11.27 -10.56 3.43
N ILE A 211 11.23 -9.50 2.65
CA ILE A 211 12.00 -8.28 2.84
C ILE A 211 11.12 -7.06 2.58
N LEU A 212 11.55 -5.90 3.08
CA LEU A 212 10.87 -4.62 2.83
C LEU A 212 10.62 -4.41 1.32
N PRO A 213 9.40 -4.11 0.88
CA PRO A 213 9.07 -3.96 -0.54
C PRO A 213 9.93 -2.91 -1.25
N LYS A 214 10.24 -1.78 -0.59
CA LYS A 214 11.17 -0.79 -1.14
C LYS A 214 12.55 -1.38 -1.45
N LEU A 215 13.06 -2.27 -0.61
CA LEU A 215 14.32 -2.98 -0.87
C LEU A 215 14.18 -3.95 -2.04
N PHE A 216 13.08 -4.69 -2.10
CA PHE A 216 12.79 -5.59 -3.22
C PHE A 216 12.74 -4.85 -4.56
N ARG A 217 12.01 -3.73 -4.64
CA ARG A 217 11.95 -2.88 -5.85
C ARG A 217 13.35 -2.39 -6.28
N ARG A 218 14.21 -2.01 -5.34
CA ARG A 218 15.59 -1.61 -5.64
C ARG A 218 16.43 -2.76 -6.19
N ILE A 219 16.26 -3.98 -5.68
CA ILE A 219 16.94 -5.18 -6.19
C ILE A 219 16.49 -5.46 -7.64
N VAL A 220 15.18 -5.47 -7.89
CA VAL A 220 14.62 -5.72 -9.23
C VAL A 220 15.12 -4.66 -10.23
N ASN A 221 15.09 -3.38 -9.89
CA ASN A 221 15.58 -2.30 -10.75
C ASN A 221 17.07 -2.46 -11.06
N PHE A 222 17.90 -2.69 -10.05
CA PHE A 222 19.34 -2.89 -10.22
C PHE A 222 19.66 -4.07 -11.16
N MET A 223 18.92 -5.16 -11.04
CA MET A 223 19.09 -6.32 -11.92
C MET A 223 18.58 -6.03 -13.34
N GLY A 224 17.49 -5.28 -13.47
CA GLY A 224 16.97 -4.82 -14.77
C GLY A 224 17.97 -3.92 -15.52
N ASP A 225 18.77 -3.15 -14.79
CA ASP A 225 19.88 -2.34 -15.33
C ASP A 225 21.16 -3.13 -15.62
N GLY A 226 21.10 -4.47 -15.59
CA GLY A 226 22.23 -5.37 -15.88
C GLY A 226 23.11 -5.69 -14.67
N GLY A 227 22.72 -5.30 -13.47
CA GLY A 227 23.39 -5.66 -12.22
C GLY A 227 23.19 -7.15 -11.87
N SER A 228 24.18 -7.77 -11.21
CA SER A 228 24.01 -9.10 -10.59
C SER A 228 23.56 -8.95 -9.15
N ILE A 229 22.83 -9.93 -8.62
CA ILE A 229 22.38 -9.89 -7.23
C ILE A 229 23.55 -9.82 -6.23
N GLU A 230 24.69 -10.37 -6.58
CA GLU A 230 25.93 -10.32 -5.81
C GLU A 230 26.50 -8.90 -5.71
N GLY A 231 26.36 -8.10 -6.78
CA GLY A 231 26.77 -6.68 -6.82
C GLY A 231 25.81 -5.70 -6.11
N PHE A 232 24.63 -6.16 -5.70
CA PHE A 232 23.63 -5.27 -5.08
C PHE A 232 24.09 -4.68 -3.75
N LYS A 233 24.89 -5.38 -2.98
CA LYS A 233 25.43 -4.88 -1.70
C LYS A 233 26.25 -3.59 -1.87
N ASP A 234 27.08 -3.54 -2.90
CA ASP A 234 27.90 -2.37 -3.21
C ASP A 234 27.05 -1.21 -3.75
N PHE A 235 26.03 -1.52 -4.54
CA PHE A 235 25.04 -0.56 -5.03
C PHE A 235 24.21 0.06 -3.88
N ALA A 236 23.84 -0.75 -2.89
CA ALA A 236 23.00 -0.31 -1.76
C ALA A 236 23.79 0.43 -0.65
N SER A 237 25.12 0.44 -0.71
CA SER A 237 25.98 1.07 0.32
C SER A 237 25.86 2.61 0.29
N PRO A 238 25.83 3.28 1.46
CA PRO A 238 25.65 4.75 1.56
C PRO A 238 26.76 5.59 0.90
N ALA A 239 27.93 4.99 0.62
CA ALA A 239 29.08 5.68 0.03
C ALA A 239 28.91 6.12 -1.43
N ARG A 240 27.85 5.70 -2.11
CA ARG A 240 27.47 6.20 -3.44
C ARG A 240 26.20 7.03 -3.26
N GLY A 241 26.38 8.34 -3.03
CA GLY A 241 25.30 9.30 -3.01
C GLY A 241 24.54 9.28 -4.33
N HIS A 242 23.38 8.68 -4.29
CA HIS A 242 22.32 8.93 -5.24
C HIS A 242 21.12 9.39 -4.42
N GLU A 243 21.00 10.74 -4.37
CA GLU A 243 19.81 11.46 -3.96
C GLU A 243 18.56 11.04 -4.75
#